data_503a972306359e661db55485804d1b28
#
_entry.id   503a972306359e661db55485804d1b28
#
_cell.length_a   1.000
_cell.length_b   1.000
_cell.length_c   1.000
_cell.angle_alpha   90.00
_cell.angle_beta   90.00
_cell.angle_gamma   90.00
#
_symmetry.space_group_name_H-M   'P 1'
#
loop_
_entity.id
_entity.type
_entity.pdbx_description
1 polymer ?
#
loop_
_entity_poly.entity_id
_entity_poly.type
_entity_poly.pdbx_seq_one_letter_code
_entity_poly.pdbx_strand_id
1 'polypeptide(L)' 'MLKLVPDPPPYRANPTISHEDALMYASDLLRCASTSAYEFSDSMSGAQRDMTLTIMHLVEMAKVMVDNTIENLQTQ' A
#
# COMPACT_ATOMS: atom_id res chain seq x y z
N MET A 1 -16.12 -0.93 10.37
CA MET A 1 -14.84 -0.51 9.83
C MET A 1 -14.91 0.90 9.27
N LEU A 2 -13.92 1.67 9.51
CA LEU A 2 -13.87 3.01 9.00
C LEU A 2 -13.66 3.00 7.49
N LYS A 3 -14.49 3.70 6.79
CA LYS A 3 -14.37 3.82 5.35
C LYS A 3 -13.60 5.10 5.04
N LEU A 4 -12.33 4.95 4.75
CA LEU A 4 -11.45 6.07 4.48
C LEU A 4 -11.67 6.67 3.10
N VAL A 5 -12.14 5.86 2.18
CA VAL A 5 -12.42 6.28 0.82
C VAL A 5 -13.92 6.24 0.62
N PRO A 6 -14.58 7.39 0.38
CA PRO A 6 -16.04 7.40 0.26
C PRO A 6 -16.55 6.55 -0.89
N ASP A 7 -15.85 6.59 -2.01
CA ASP A 7 -16.25 5.83 -3.17
C ASP A 7 -15.29 4.71 -3.43
N PRO A 8 -15.76 3.61 -3.99
CA PRO A 8 -14.89 2.52 -4.31
C PRO A 8 -13.87 2.93 -5.35
N PRO A 9 -12.67 2.41 -5.21
CA PRO A 9 -11.66 2.56 -6.24
C PRO A 9 -12.09 1.90 -7.54
N PRO A 10 -11.39 2.18 -8.64
CA PRO A 10 -11.77 1.65 -9.95
C PRO A 10 -11.88 0.13 -9.98
N TYR A 11 -11.05 -0.59 -9.25
CA TYR A 11 -11.09 -2.04 -9.24
C TYR A 11 -12.36 -2.60 -8.63
N ARG A 12 -13.09 -1.81 -7.87
CA ARG A 12 -14.38 -2.22 -7.34
C ARG A 12 -15.52 -1.80 -8.24
N ALA A 13 -15.40 -0.61 -8.82
CA ALA A 13 -16.42 -0.08 -9.71
C ALA A 13 -16.33 -0.67 -11.11
N ASN A 14 -15.19 -1.23 -11.47
CA ASN A 14 -14.94 -1.75 -12.79
C ASN A 14 -14.60 -3.23 -12.71
N PRO A 15 -15.61 -4.09 -12.90
CA PRO A 15 -15.40 -5.53 -12.78
C PRO A 15 -14.49 -6.12 -13.86
N THR A 16 -14.15 -5.35 -14.88
CA THR A 16 -13.27 -5.84 -15.93
C THR A 16 -11.79 -5.68 -15.62
N ILE A 17 -11.46 -4.99 -14.50
CA ILE A 17 -10.06 -4.84 -14.15
C ILE A 17 -9.48 -6.20 -13.76
N SER A 18 -8.31 -6.52 -14.27
CA SER A 18 -7.66 -7.80 -14.03
C SER A 18 -7.10 -7.86 -12.61
N HIS A 19 -6.83 -9.09 -12.16
CA HIS A 19 -6.16 -9.28 -10.87
C HIS A 19 -4.79 -8.64 -10.86
N GLU A 20 -4.07 -8.73 -11.97
CA GLU A 20 -2.75 -8.13 -12.07
C GLU A 20 -2.83 -6.61 -11.92
N ASP A 21 -3.77 -5.98 -12.60
CA ASP A 21 -3.94 -4.54 -12.51
C ASP A 21 -4.34 -4.11 -11.10
N ALA A 22 -5.21 -4.87 -10.47
CA ALA A 22 -5.61 -4.58 -9.09
C ALA A 22 -4.42 -4.65 -8.14
N LEU A 23 -3.55 -5.64 -8.34
CA LEU A 23 -2.34 -5.77 -7.53
C LEU A 23 -1.36 -4.63 -7.79
N MET A 24 -1.26 -4.18 -9.04
CA MET A 24 -0.40 -3.04 -9.35
C MET A 24 -0.91 -1.76 -8.70
N TYR A 25 -2.22 -1.56 -8.68
CA TYR A 25 -2.79 -0.46 -7.91
C TYR A 25 -2.46 -0.58 -6.43
N ALA A 26 -2.60 -1.79 -5.88
CA ALA A 26 -2.30 -2.02 -4.46
C ALA A 26 -0.84 -1.70 -4.17
N SER A 27 0.06 -2.12 -5.03
CA SER A 27 1.49 -1.83 -4.87
C SER A 27 1.76 -0.33 -4.86
N ASP A 28 1.12 0.41 -5.76
CA ASP A 28 1.27 1.86 -5.80
C ASP A 28 0.73 2.53 -4.55
N LEU A 29 -0.43 2.07 -4.07
CA LEU A 29 -1.01 2.63 -2.85
C LEU A 29 -0.11 2.37 -1.65
N LEU A 30 0.47 1.19 -1.57
CA LEU A 30 1.39 0.85 -0.49
C LEU A 30 2.66 1.69 -0.56
N ARG A 31 3.16 1.94 -1.76
CA ARG A 31 4.31 2.81 -1.93
C ARG A 31 4.01 4.22 -1.45
N CYS A 32 2.85 4.75 -1.80
CA CYS A 32 2.44 6.08 -1.36
C CYS A 32 2.29 6.13 0.16
N ALA A 33 1.72 5.09 0.75
CA ALA A 33 1.56 5.02 2.20
C ALA A 33 2.92 5.00 2.90
N SER A 34 3.87 4.24 2.38
CA SER A 34 5.21 4.15 2.94
C SER A 34 5.93 5.50 2.86
N THR A 35 5.86 6.15 1.72
CA THR A 35 6.49 7.45 1.52
C THR A 35 5.88 8.50 2.44
N SER A 36 4.54 8.50 2.56
CA SER A 36 3.84 9.44 3.42
C SER A 36 4.22 9.23 4.89
N ALA A 37 4.30 7.98 5.32
CA ALA A 37 4.69 7.67 6.69
C ALA A 37 6.11 8.16 6.98
N TYR A 38 7.01 7.95 6.03
CA TYR A 38 8.39 8.40 6.20
C TYR A 38 8.47 9.91 6.36
N GLU A 39 7.81 10.64 5.47
CA GLU A 39 7.80 12.10 5.53
C GLU A 39 7.13 12.60 6.80
N PHE A 40 6.06 11.95 7.20
CA PHE A 40 5.35 12.33 8.40
C PHE A 40 6.22 12.12 9.65
N SER A 41 7.06 11.10 9.64
CA SER A 41 7.95 10.81 10.77
C SER A 41 8.98 11.90 11.00
N ASP A 42 9.30 12.68 9.96
CA ASP A 42 10.26 13.77 10.10
C ASP A 42 9.78 14.88 11.04
N SER A 43 8.47 15.02 11.19
CA SER A 43 7.90 16.02 12.09
C SER A 43 7.62 15.47 13.47
N MET A 44 7.97 14.21 13.71
CA MET A 44 7.70 13.53 14.97
C MET A 44 9.01 13.24 15.71
N SER A 45 8.88 12.91 16.98
CA SER A 45 10.02 12.52 17.81
C SER A 45 9.58 11.46 18.79
N GLY A 46 10.58 10.77 19.37
CA GLY A 46 10.35 9.79 20.40
C GLY A 46 9.50 8.62 19.96
N ALA A 47 8.62 8.18 20.84
CA ALA A 47 7.81 6.98 20.60
C ALA A 47 6.88 7.14 19.39
N GLN A 48 6.38 8.33 19.14
CA GLN A 48 5.51 8.57 18.01
C GLN A 48 6.24 8.36 16.69
N ARG A 49 7.48 8.82 16.62
CA ARG A 49 8.29 8.60 15.43
C ARG A 49 8.59 7.12 15.24
N ASP A 50 8.91 6.42 16.33
CA ASP A 50 9.18 4.99 16.27
C ASP A 50 7.97 4.21 15.80
N MET A 51 6.79 4.56 16.27
CA MET A 51 5.56 3.90 15.83
C MET A 51 5.30 4.14 14.36
N THR A 52 5.48 5.37 13.91
CA THR A 52 5.25 5.72 12.50
C THR A 52 6.22 4.96 11.59
N LEU A 53 7.48 4.86 11.98
CA LEU A 53 8.45 4.10 11.21
C LEU A 53 8.16 2.61 11.23
N THR A 54 7.62 2.09 12.33
CA THR A 54 7.18 0.69 12.40
C THR A 54 6.05 0.44 11.42
N ILE A 55 5.07 1.34 11.36
CA ILE A 55 3.97 1.23 10.40
C ILE A 55 4.52 1.24 8.97
N MET A 56 5.49 2.12 8.70
CA MET A 56 6.12 2.17 7.39
C MET A 56 6.74 0.82 7.03
N HIS A 57 7.43 0.19 7.98
CA HIS A 57 8.02 -1.12 7.74
C HIS A 57 6.98 -2.19 7.43
N LEU A 58 5.87 -2.19 8.17
CA LEU A 58 4.80 -3.15 7.94
C LEU A 58 4.20 -2.97 6.54
N VAL A 59 4.03 -1.72 6.14
CA VAL A 59 3.51 -1.40 4.80
C VAL A 59 4.50 -1.88 3.73
N GLU A 60 5.79 -1.66 3.95
CA GLU A 60 6.81 -2.10 3.00
C GLU A 60 6.85 -3.62 2.87
N MET A 61 6.68 -4.33 3.97
CA MET A 61 6.62 -5.79 3.93
C MET A 61 5.40 -6.28 3.15
N ALA A 62 4.26 -5.62 3.35
CA ALA A 62 3.07 -5.94 2.57
C ALA A 62 3.30 -5.69 1.09
N LYS A 63 3.98 -4.61 0.75
CA LYS A 63 4.31 -4.30 -0.64
C LYS A 63 5.19 -5.38 -1.26
N VAL A 64 6.16 -5.88 -0.52
CA VAL A 64 7.01 -6.96 -1.01
C VAL A 64 6.17 -8.18 -1.38
N MET A 65 5.21 -8.54 -0.55
CA MET A 65 4.33 -9.69 -0.84
C MET A 65 3.48 -9.44 -2.08
N VAL A 66 2.94 -8.25 -2.21
CA VAL A 66 2.14 -7.88 -3.39
C VAL A 66 3.02 -7.93 -4.64
N ASP A 67 4.21 -7.36 -4.57
CA ASP A 67 5.12 -7.32 -5.72
C ASP A 67 5.57 -8.72 -6.13
N ASN A 68 5.80 -9.60 -5.17
CA ASN A 68 6.13 -11.00 -5.47
C ASN A 68 4.96 -11.69 -6.18
N THR A 69 3.75 -11.41 -5.77
CA THR A 69 2.56 -11.98 -6.41
C THR A 69 2.45 -11.50 -7.84
N ILE A 70 2.67 -10.21 -8.08
CA ILE A 70 2.67 -9.64 -9.43
C ILE A 70 3.71 -10.34 -10.30
N GLU A 71 4.91 -10.48 -9.77
CA GLU A 71 6.00 -11.12 -10.50
C GLU A 71 5.62 -12.55 -10.88
N ASN A 72 5.05 -13.30 -9.95
CA ASN A 72 4.62 -14.67 -10.23
C ASN A 72 3.55 -14.74 -11.30
N LEU A 73 2.63 -13.78 -11.32
CA LEU A 73 1.61 -13.73 -12.36
C LEU A 73 2.21 -13.43 -13.72
N GLN A 74 3.22 -12.59 -13.76
CA GLN A 74 3.84 -12.20 -15.02
C GLN A 74 4.71 -13.30 -15.60
N THR A 75 5.17 -14.22 -14.78
CA THR A 75 6.03 -15.31 -15.24
C THR A 75 5.27 -16.59 -15.60
N GLN A 76 3.96 -16.59 -15.46
CA GLN A 76 3.13 -17.76 -15.81
C GLN A 76 2.87 -17.90 -17.30
#